data_3277289ae66e1b9c6addc5b3bad3324c
#
_entry.id   3277289ae66e1b9c6addc5b3bad3324c
#
_cell.length_a   1.000
_cell.length_b   1.000
_cell.length_c   1.000
_cell.angle_alpha   90.00
_cell.angle_beta   90.00
_cell.angle_gamma   90.00
#
_symmetry.space_group_name_H-M   'P 1'
#
loop_
_entity.id
_entity.type
_entity.pdbx_description
1 polymer ?
#
loop_
_entity_poly.entity_id
_entity_poly.type
_entity_poly.pdbx_seq_one_letter_code
_entity_poly.pdbx_strand_id
1 'polypeptide(L)'
;MYVLALDIGSSSVRAALIDRRGVIAPGTLQRADLSLETDRAGSSVVDLDRLRALAEQVIDAVLQTPEAQRGIDAVGVCTFWHSLVALDAAGQALTDVLTWADTRSAPEAELLRSDLDAEAIRQRTGCPLHPSYLPAKILWLRRHQPDVLRNSHRLVSCAQALTSVWLGADDASVSIASGSGLFNRQSMSWDAELLNYLDIAPEMLGDITAAPELLPPIRSCYAARWPALRGVPWRAPIGDGAASNVGVGCVRADRLALTLGTSAAMRRCEPGEPNAPVPSGLWRYSLDPVHSLTGGALSEGGNVFAWLSATLRLPSHAEIEATLMKRAPGEHELTVLPFWAGERSIGWNGDATAAIHGMRMSTSALDIVQASLEAVAYRLATVYDALLIGDETVVATGGALLGSSAWQQIIADCLGVPLVVAPTEESSLRGTALLAWDDVRGKALADEQLPAGGTLVEPRQSAYVAHRELRVRQQRLYEREGFGATTPPMARDAR
;
A
#
# COMPACT_ATOMS: atom_id res chain seq x y z
N MET A 1 -28.21 -7.64 -7.64
CA MET A 1 -27.79 -6.51 -6.79
C MET A 1 -26.30 -6.61 -6.56
N TYR A 2 -25.55 -5.63 -7.04
CA TYR A 2 -24.08 -5.63 -7.03
C TYR A 2 -23.54 -4.24 -6.66
N VAL A 3 -22.33 -4.20 -6.15
CA VAL A 3 -21.51 -2.99 -6.11
C VAL A 3 -20.54 -3.02 -7.29
N LEU A 4 -20.41 -1.94 -8.01
CA LEU A 4 -19.31 -1.71 -8.94
C LEU A 4 -18.09 -1.28 -8.13
N ALA A 5 -17.10 -2.14 -8.00
CA ALA A 5 -15.82 -1.82 -7.38
C ALA A 5 -14.80 -1.44 -8.44
N LEU A 6 -14.08 -0.34 -8.20
CA LEU A 6 -13.00 0.17 -9.05
C LEU A 6 -11.72 0.24 -8.21
N ASP A 7 -10.65 -0.38 -8.69
CA ASP A 7 -9.32 -0.33 -8.08
C ASP A 7 -8.32 0.29 -9.07
N ILE A 8 -7.84 1.47 -8.72
CA ILE A 8 -6.87 2.23 -9.50
C ILE A 8 -5.50 2.01 -8.86
N GLY A 9 -4.84 0.91 -9.28
CA GLY A 9 -3.50 0.58 -8.82
C GLY A 9 -2.40 1.22 -9.67
N SER A 10 -1.14 1.13 -9.21
CA SER A 10 0.03 1.65 -9.93
C SER A 10 0.54 0.75 -11.06
N SER A 11 0.03 -0.48 -11.18
CA SER A 11 0.38 -1.44 -12.24
C SER A 11 -0.79 -1.85 -13.12
N SER A 12 -2.00 -1.60 -12.69
CA SER A 12 -3.23 -1.88 -13.44
C SER A 12 -4.40 -1.14 -12.84
N VAL A 13 -5.40 -0.86 -13.67
CA VAL A 13 -6.73 -0.42 -13.26
C VAL A 13 -7.68 -1.60 -13.41
N ARG A 14 -8.49 -1.88 -12.41
CA ARG A 14 -9.40 -3.03 -12.38
C ARG A 14 -10.79 -2.60 -11.95
N ALA A 15 -11.81 -3.25 -12.50
CA ALA A 15 -13.20 -3.07 -12.08
C ALA A 15 -13.94 -4.40 -12.11
N ALA A 16 -14.90 -4.58 -11.21
CA ALA A 16 -15.76 -5.76 -11.18
C ALA A 16 -17.10 -5.45 -10.52
N LEU A 17 -18.10 -6.25 -10.82
CA LEU A 17 -19.33 -6.32 -10.03
C LEU A 17 -19.17 -7.35 -8.92
N ILE A 18 -19.42 -6.92 -7.68
CA ILE A 18 -19.21 -7.74 -6.50
C ILE A 18 -20.50 -7.80 -5.70
N ASP A 19 -20.89 -9.03 -5.32
CA ASP A 19 -22.07 -9.27 -4.52
C ASP A 19 -21.83 -8.93 -3.03
N ARG A 20 -22.91 -8.99 -2.24
CA ARG A 20 -22.87 -8.70 -0.79
C ARG A 20 -22.05 -9.66 0.06
N ARG A 21 -21.54 -10.75 -0.51
CA ARG A 21 -20.63 -11.70 0.16
C ARG A 21 -19.17 -11.41 -0.21
N GLY A 22 -18.94 -10.37 -1.02
CA GLY A 22 -17.63 -10.03 -1.52
C GLY A 22 -17.15 -10.96 -2.65
N VAL A 23 -18.09 -11.63 -3.36
CA VAL A 23 -17.78 -12.52 -4.47
C VAL A 23 -17.92 -11.76 -5.78
N ILE A 24 -16.90 -11.83 -6.63
CA ILE A 24 -16.91 -11.24 -7.97
C ILE A 24 -17.94 -12.00 -8.83
N ALA A 25 -18.83 -11.28 -9.48
CA ALA A 25 -19.78 -11.86 -10.43
C ALA A 25 -19.01 -12.44 -11.64
N PRO A 26 -19.32 -13.66 -12.07
CA PRO A 26 -18.60 -14.32 -13.15
C PRO A 26 -18.55 -13.46 -14.43
N GLY A 27 -17.37 -13.35 -15.04
CA GLY A 27 -17.16 -12.61 -16.30
C GLY A 27 -17.17 -11.09 -16.19
N THR A 28 -17.28 -10.51 -14.97
CA THR A 28 -17.32 -9.05 -14.79
C THR A 28 -16.00 -8.42 -14.42
N LEU A 29 -14.97 -9.20 -14.02
CA LEU A 29 -13.64 -8.67 -13.76
C LEU A 29 -13.01 -8.17 -15.05
N GLN A 30 -12.75 -6.87 -15.08
CA GLN A 30 -12.07 -6.17 -16.17
C GLN A 30 -10.76 -5.59 -15.64
N ARG A 31 -9.73 -5.64 -16.49
CA ARG A 31 -8.39 -5.17 -16.16
C ARG A 31 -7.81 -4.43 -17.36
N ALA A 32 -7.17 -3.31 -17.07
CA ALA A 32 -6.32 -2.59 -18.00
C ALA A 32 -4.94 -2.40 -17.36
N ASP A 33 -3.88 -2.83 -18.05
CA ASP A 33 -2.53 -2.71 -17.53
C ASP A 33 -2.07 -1.25 -17.59
N LEU A 34 -1.39 -0.82 -16.54
CA LEU A 34 -0.79 0.49 -16.38
C LEU A 34 0.71 0.34 -16.22
N SER A 35 1.48 1.11 -16.97
CA SER A 35 2.91 1.26 -16.77
C SER A 35 3.21 2.68 -16.33
N LEU A 36 3.91 2.83 -15.22
CA LEU A 36 4.42 4.12 -14.78
C LEU A 36 5.60 4.53 -15.65
N GLU A 37 5.70 5.81 -15.95
CA GLU A 37 6.87 6.39 -16.62
C GLU A 37 7.95 6.66 -15.57
N THR A 38 9.10 6.04 -15.77
CA THR A 38 10.22 6.12 -14.82
C THR A 38 11.50 6.53 -15.53
N ASP A 39 12.37 7.25 -14.82
CA ASP A 39 13.67 7.64 -15.31
C ASP A 39 14.80 7.44 -14.28
N ARG A 40 16.04 7.71 -14.69
CA ARG A 40 17.20 7.58 -13.80
C ARG A 40 17.30 8.67 -12.74
N ALA A 41 16.56 9.76 -12.89
CA ALA A 41 16.50 10.83 -11.90
C ALA A 41 15.51 10.51 -10.75
N GLY A 42 14.83 9.36 -10.80
CA GLY A 42 13.88 8.93 -9.78
C GLY A 42 12.44 9.35 -10.07
N SER A 43 12.14 9.82 -11.28
CA SER A 43 10.74 10.05 -11.69
C SER A 43 9.95 8.75 -11.67
N SER A 44 8.71 8.83 -11.18
CA SER A 44 7.73 7.75 -11.28
C SER A 44 6.34 8.36 -11.36
N VAL A 45 5.86 8.53 -12.60
CA VAL A 45 4.67 9.32 -12.91
C VAL A 45 3.72 8.59 -13.84
N VAL A 46 2.50 9.09 -13.93
CA VAL A 46 1.51 8.69 -14.94
C VAL A 46 0.69 9.90 -15.38
N ASP A 47 0.45 10.03 -16.67
CA ASP A 47 -0.45 11.03 -17.24
C ASP A 47 -1.88 10.85 -16.68
N LEU A 48 -2.49 11.94 -16.19
CA LEU A 48 -3.80 11.90 -15.56
C LEU A 48 -4.92 11.50 -16.55
N ASP A 49 -4.86 11.98 -17.78
CA ASP A 49 -5.86 11.68 -18.81
C ASP A 49 -5.77 10.21 -19.23
N ARG A 50 -4.55 9.66 -19.32
CA ARG A 50 -4.33 8.23 -19.55
C ARG A 50 -4.90 7.40 -18.41
N LEU A 51 -4.63 7.77 -17.15
CA LEU A 51 -5.16 7.06 -15.97
C LEU A 51 -6.70 7.09 -15.98
N ARG A 52 -7.30 8.25 -16.28
CA ARG A 52 -8.74 8.42 -16.44
C ARG A 52 -9.29 7.53 -17.56
N ALA A 53 -8.67 7.55 -18.73
CA ALA A 53 -9.11 6.75 -19.88
C ALA A 53 -9.12 5.25 -19.56
N LEU A 54 -8.10 4.73 -18.87
CA LEU A 54 -8.05 3.33 -18.44
C LEU A 54 -9.16 3.01 -17.42
N ALA A 55 -9.40 3.89 -16.46
CA ALA A 55 -10.50 3.72 -15.49
C ALA A 55 -11.86 3.70 -16.16
N GLU A 56 -12.11 4.63 -17.10
CA GLU A 56 -13.33 4.69 -17.87
C GLU A 56 -13.50 3.46 -18.78
N GLN A 57 -12.43 2.97 -19.39
CA GLN A 57 -12.43 1.76 -20.21
C GLN A 57 -12.90 0.52 -19.42
N VAL A 58 -12.37 0.30 -18.23
CA VAL A 58 -12.77 -0.87 -17.41
C VAL A 58 -14.20 -0.72 -16.89
N ILE A 59 -14.66 0.50 -16.56
CA ILE A 59 -16.05 0.77 -16.21
C ILE A 59 -16.96 0.45 -17.39
N ASP A 60 -16.67 0.97 -18.59
CA ASP A 60 -17.44 0.70 -19.82
C ASP A 60 -17.58 -0.82 -20.04
N ALA A 61 -16.47 -1.55 -19.93
CA ALA A 61 -16.46 -3.00 -20.14
C ALA A 61 -17.31 -3.75 -19.10
N VAL A 62 -17.26 -3.37 -17.83
CA VAL A 62 -18.11 -3.96 -16.76
C VAL A 62 -19.58 -3.68 -17.04
N LEU A 63 -19.92 -2.44 -17.42
CA LEU A 63 -21.32 -2.05 -17.66
C LEU A 63 -21.95 -2.71 -18.89
N GLN A 64 -21.14 -3.27 -19.80
CA GLN A 64 -21.60 -4.06 -20.95
C GLN A 64 -21.93 -5.52 -20.58
N THR A 65 -21.59 -5.98 -19.38
CA THR A 65 -21.86 -7.37 -18.96
C THR A 65 -23.38 -7.59 -18.67
N PRO A 66 -23.89 -8.81 -18.88
CA PRO A 66 -25.29 -9.13 -18.53
C PRO A 66 -25.61 -8.92 -17.05
N GLU A 67 -24.62 -9.08 -16.18
CA GLU A 67 -24.75 -8.90 -14.73
C GLU A 67 -25.03 -7.46 -14.36
N ALA A 68 -24.49 -6.47 -15.09
CA ALA A 68 -24.75 -5.06 -14.86
C ALA A 68 -26.26 -4.70 -15.07
N GLN A 69 -26.95 -5.43 -15.94
CA GLN A 69 -28.39 -5.25 -16.18
C GLN A 69 -29.26 -5.66 -14.98
N ARG A 70 -28.71 -6.38 -14.00
CA ARG A 70 -29.42 -6.81 -12.78
C ARG A 70 -29.47 -5.72 -11.70
N GLY A 71 -28.83 -4.59 -11.97
CA GLY A 71 -28.78 -3.41 -11.10
C GLY A 71 -27.49 -3.29 -10.28
N ILE A 72 -27.06 -2.05 -10.13
CA ILE A 72 -25.89 -1.64 -9.32
C ILE A 72 -26.42 -0.79 -8.18
N ASP A 73 -26.12 -1.16 -6.95
CA ASP A 73 -26.63 -0.48 -5.74
C ASP A 73 -25.70 0.62 -5.24
N ALA A 74 -24.39 0.49 -5.49
CA ALA A 74 -23.38 1.51 -5.16
C ALA A 74 -22.14 1.37 -6.04
N VAL A 75 -21.31 2.42 -6.05
CA VAL A 75 -19.96 2.41 -6.63
C VAL A 75 -18.95 2.66 -5.51
N GLY A 76 -17.96 1.78 -5.40
CA GLY A 76 -16.80 1.97 -4.53
C GLY A 76 -15.54 2.17 -5.35
N VAL A 77 -14.64 3.03 -4.87
CA VAL A 77 -13.36 3.33 -5.53
C VAL A 77 -12.23 3.21 -4.52
N CYS A 78 -11.16 2.52 -4.88
CA CYS A 78 -9.87 2.64 -4.17
C CYS A 78 -8.77 3.05 -5.15
N THR A 79 -7.76 3.73 -4.60
CA THR A 79 -6.61 4.18 -5.39
C THR A 79 -5.32 3.98 -4.61
N PHE A 80 -4.19 3.91 -5.31
CA PHE A 80 -2.90 3.97 -4.63
C PHE A 80 -2.77 5.27 -3.84
N TRP A 81 -2.24 5.19 -2.63
CA TRP A 81 -1.94 6.34 -1.78
C TRP A 81 -0.77 7.17 -2.29
N HIS A 82 -0.56 8.34 -1.67
CA HIS A 82 0.63 9.20 -1.81
C HIS A 82 0.82 9.80 -3.22
N SER A 83 -0.27 9.88 -3.99
CA SER A 83 -0.23 10.54 -5.29
C SER A 83 -0.42 12.06 -5.16
N LEU A 84 0.21 12.82 -6.05
CA LEU A 84 0.05 14.27 -6.17
C LEU A 84 -0.07 14.66 -7.63
N VAL A 85 -1.07 15.47 -7.95
CA VAL A 85 -1.21 16.16 -9.23
C VAL A 85 -1.58 17.61 -8.98
N ALA A 86 -0.95 18.52 -9.73
CA ALA A 86 -1.28 19.94 -9.73
C ALA A 86 -2.30 20.23 -10.82
N LEU A 87 -3.40 20.89 -10.49
CA LEU A 87 -4.46 21.27 -11.42
C LEU A 87 -4.61 22.80 -11.47
N ASP A 88 -4.89 23.34 -12.65
CA ASP A 88 -5.24 24.73 -12.83
C ASP A 88 -6.71 25.03 -12.43
N ALA A 89 -7.14 26.28 -12.58
CA ALA A 89 -8.51 26.71 -12.26
C ALA A 89 -9.58 26.09 -13.18
N ALA A 90 -9.21 25.56 -14.34
CA ALA A 90 -10.09 24.83 -15.23
C ALA A 90 -10.12 23.31 -14.94
N GLY A 91 -9.34 22.85 -13.96
CA GLY A 91 -9.18 21.43 -13.60
C GLY A 91 -8.28 20.65 -14.56
N GLN A 92 -7.48 21.36 -15.39
CA GLN A 92 -6.50 20.72 -16.26
C GLN A 92 -5.22 20.41 -15.49
N ALA A 93 -4.62 19.26 -15.76
CA ALA A 93 -3.37 18.86 -15.13
C ALA A 93 -2.21 19.74 -15.60
N LEU A 94 -1.48 20.32 -14.64
CA LEU A 94 -0.23 21.06 -14.86
C LEU A 94 0.99 20.16 -14.71
N THR A 95 0.81 19.00 -14.09
CA THR A 95 1.82 17.95 -13.93
C THR A 95 1.21 16.60 -14.27
N ASP A 96 2.05 15.62 -14.57
CA ASP A 96 1.67 14.23 -14.40
C ASP A 96 1.32 13.95 -12.92
N VAL A 97 0.66 12.82 -12.67
CA VAL A 97 0.43 12.30 -11.31
C VAL A 97 1.76 11.76 -10.77
N LEU A 98 2.36 12.44 -9.80
CA LEU A 98 3.54 11.98 -9.09
C LEU A 98 3.11 10.83 -8.15
N THR A 99 3.66 9.64 -8.34
CA THR A 99 3.26 8.45 -7.57
C THR A 99 4.02 8.29 -6.26
N TRP A 100 3.65 7.30 -5.45
CA TRP A 100 4.35 6.94 -4.21
C TRP A 100 5.81 6.52 -4.43
N ALA A 101 6.15 6.07 -5.64
CA ALA A 101 7.48 5.60 -6.03
C ALA A 101 8.37 6.73 -6.61
N ASP A 102 7.84 7.95 -6.77
CA ASP A 102 8.63 9.10 -7.22
C ASP A 102 9.58 9.55 -6.12
N THR A 103 10.89 9.46 -6.38
CA THR A 103 11.95 9.75 -5.42
C THR A 103 12.66 11.08 -5.69
N ARG A 104 12.27 11.85 -6.71
CA ARG A 104 12.91 13.13 -7.06
C ARG A 104 12.95 14.12 -5.91
N SER A 105 11.99 14.05 -5.00
CA SER A 105 11.89 14.89 -3.81
C SER A 105 12.69 14.38 -2.59
N ALA A 106 13.63 13.44 -2.78
CA ALA A 106 14.47 12.94 -1.68
C ALA A 106 15.29 14.05 -1.00
N PRO A 107 15.94 15.01 -1.73
CA PRO A 107 16.61 16.14 -1.10
C PRO A 107 15.68 17.04 -0.28
N GLU A 108 14.45 17.22 -0.72
CA GLU A 108 13.44 18.00 -0.01
C GLU A 108 12.94 17.30 1.26
N ALA A 109 12.86 15.96 1.24
CA ALA A 109 12.56 15.20 2.44
C ALA A 109 13.67 15.33 3.50
N GLU A 110 14.95 15.41 3.09
CA GLU A 110 16.07 15.71 3.99
C GLU A 110 15.97 17.12 4.58
N LEU A 111 15.65 18.12 3.77
CA LEU A 111 15.44 19.49 4.26
C LEU A 111 14.31 19.54 5.30
N LEU A 112 13.18 18.90 5.02
CA LEU A 112 12.07 18.82 5.97
C LEU A 112 12.51 18.18 7.30
N ARG A 113 13.33 17.12 7.27
CA ARG A 113 13.86 16.46 8.47
C ARG A 113 14.87 17.32 9.21
N SER A 114 15.64 18.18 8.51
CA SER A 114 16.61 19.08 9.14
C SER A 114 15.94 20.30 9.79
N ASP A 115 14.88 20.80 9.19
CA ASP A 115 14.25 22.07 9.56
C ASP A 115 13.10 21.91 10.55
N LEU A 116 12.50 20.72 10.63
CA LEU A 116 11.29 20.44 11.41
C LEU A 116 11.52 19.27 12.38
N ASP A 117 10.69 19.20 13.44
CA ASP A 117 10.66 18.04 14.32
C ASP A 117 9.97 16.86 13.63
N ALA A 118 10.78 16.04 12.95
CA ALA A 118 10.29 14.89 12.16
C ALA A 118 9.48 13.89 12.99
N GLU A 119 9.86 13.69 14.26
CA GLU A 119 9.13 12.76 15.13
C GLU A 119 7.79 13.34 15.58
N ALA A 120 7.74 14.60 15.97
CA ALA A 120 6.48 15.27 16.29
C ALA A 120 5.52 15.27 15.10
N ILE A 121 6.02 15.53 13.88
CA ILE A 121 5.24 15.45 12.64
C ILE A 121 4.73 14.02 12.42
N ARG A 122 5.58 13.02 12.53
CA ARG A 122 5.19 11.62 12.37
C ARG A 122 4.10 11.22 13.36
N GLN A 123 4.21 11.65 14.61
CA GLN A 123 3.20 11.35 15.64
C GLN A 123 1.85 11.98 15.32
N ARG A 124 1.78 13.22 14.85
CA ARG A 124 0.51 13.89 14.57
C ARG A 124 -0.06 13.61 13.18
N THR A 125 0.78 13.31 12.17
CA THR A 125 0.30 12.99 10.82
C THR A 125 0.19 11.51 10.54
N GLY A 126 0.86 10.66 11.32
CA GLY A 126 0.98 9.22 11.06
C GLY A 126 1.98 8.88 9.97
N CYS A 127 2.65 9.86 9.35
CA CYS A 127 3.52 9.70 8.19
C CYS A 127 4.92 10.20 8.50
N PRO A 128 6.00 9.48 8.12
CA PRO A 128 7.35 10.01 8.18
C PRO A 128 7.57 11.08 7.09
N LEU A 129 8.53 11.96 7.28
CA LEU A 129 9.00 12.86 6.25
C LEU A 129 9.86 12.08 5.24
N HIS A 130 9.24 11.68 4.13
CA HIS A 130 9.82 10.79 3.12
C HIS A 130 9.37 11.23 1.71
N PRO A 131 10.16 11.02 0.64
CA PRO A 131 9.79 11.43 -0.73
C PRO A 131 8.47 10.85 -1.24
N SER A 132 8.01 9.72 -0.73
CA SER A 132 6.69 9.18 -1.09
C SER A 132 5.53 10.12 -0.73
N TYR A 133 5.66 10.98 0.28
CA TYR A 133 4.56 11.80 0.79
C TYR A 133 4.55 13.21 0.19
N LEU A 134 3.39 13.83 0.25
CA LEU A 134 3.13 15.14 -0.36
C LEU A 134 4.00 16.27 0.14
N PRO A 135 4.37 16.39 1.43
CA PRO A 135 5.23 17.49 1.88
C PRO A 135 6.51 17.63 1.07
N ALA A 136 7.22 16.52 0.84
CA ALA A 136 8.46 16.55 0.06
C ALA A 136 8.19 16.88 -1.43
N LYS A 137 7.15 16.32 -2.02
CA LYS A 137 6.76 16.56 -3.43
C LYS A 137 6.34 18.01 -3.67
N ILE A 138 5.59 18.60 -2.75
CA ILE A 138 5.18 20.02 -2.87
C ILE A 138 6.38 20.94 -2.72
N LEU A 139 7.28 20.67 -1.76
CA LEU A 139 8.52 21.42 -1.62
C LEU A 139 9.41 21.31 -2.86
N TRP A 140 9.44 20.11 -3.49
CA TRP A 140 10.14 19.89 -4.76
C TRP A 140 9.53 20.72 -5.89
N LEU A 141 8.19 20.73 -6.05
CA LEU A 141 7.51 21.59 -7.01
C LEU A 141 7.86 23.07 -6.78
N ARG A 142 7.83 23.53 -5.52
CA ARG A 142 8.17 24.91 -5.16
C ARG A 142 9.59 25.31 -5.60
N ARG A 143 10.55 24.39 -5.47
CA ARG A 143 11.97 24.66 -5.76
C ARG A 143 12.33 24.47 -7.22
N HIS A 144 11.75 23.50 -7.89
CA HIS A 144 12.14 23.07 -9.23
C HIS A 144 11.14 23.47 -10.32
N GLN A 145 9.88 23.67 -9.95
CA GLN A 145 8.78 24.03 -10.85
C GLN A 145 7.90 25.15 -10.25
N PRO A 146 8.48 26.30 -9.84
CA PRO A 146 7.74 27.36 -9.15
C PRO A 146 6.59 27.93 -9.97
N ASP A 147 6.68 27.92 -11.30
CA ASP A 147 5.62 28.37 -12.19
C ASP A 147 4.40 27.44 -12.16
N VAL A 148 4.65 26.14 -12.09
CA VAL A 148 3.56 25.16 -11.91
C VAL A 148 2.84 25.44 -10.61
N LEU A 149 3.56 25.55 -9.50
CA LEU A 149 2.93 25.78 -8.19
C LEU A 149 2.14 27.09 -8.15
N ARG A 150 2.65 28.18 -8.73
CA ARG A 150 1.95 29.48 -8.79
C ARG A 150 0.66 29.42 -9.62
N ASN A 151 0.62 28.62 -10.66
CA ASN A 151 -0.55 28.46 -11.53
C ASN A 151 -1.50 27.37 -11.02
N SER A 152 -1.13 26.66 -9.98
CA SER A 152 -1.95 25.60 -9.40
C SER A 152 -3.11 26.19 -8.61
N HIS A 153 -4.31 25.75 -8.94
CA HIS A 153 -5.53 26.00 -8.16
C HIS A 153 -5.77 24.87 -7.16
N ARG A 154 -5.37 23.64 -7.51
CA ARG A 154 -5.49 22.45 -6.68
C ARG A 154 -4.19 21.63 -6.67
N LEU A 155 -3.87 21.04 -5.52
CA LEU A 155 -2.78 20.07 -5.29
C LEU A 155 -3.43 18.83 -4.67
N VAL A 156 -3.85 17.90 -5.51
CA VAL A 156 -4.76 16.82 -5.11
C VAL A 156 -4.20 15.44 -5.43
N SER A 157 -4.81 14.41 -4.86
CA SER A 157 -4.55 13.01 -5.23
C SER A 157 -5.20 12.66 -6.58
N CYS A 158 -4.75 11.56 -7.22
CA CYS A 158 -5.42 11.05 -8.40
C CYS A 158 -6.89 10.68 -8.12
N ALA A 159 -7.20 10.23 -6.90
CA ALA A 159 -8.58 9.96 -6.48
C ALA A 159 -9.47 11.19 -6.59
N GLN A 160 -9.04 12.31 -5.98
CA GLN A 160 -9.76 13.58 -6.01
C GLN A 160 -9.88 14.13 -7.43
N ALA A 161 -8.79 14.07 -8.22
CA ALA A 161 -8.81 14.51 -9.61
C ALA A 161 -9.85 13.74 -10.45
N LEU A 162 -9.94 12.41 -10.28
CA LEU A 162 -10.91 11.58 -11.01
C LEU A 162 -12.34 11.81 -10.53
N THR A 163 -12.58 11.89 -9.21
CA THR A 163 -13.93 12.18 -8.68
C THR A 163 -14.41 13.59 -9.06
N SER A 164 -13.51 14.57 -9.13
CA SER A 164 -13.82 15.91 -9.63
C SER A 164 -14.35 15.86 -11.07
N VAL A 165 -13.73 15.07 -11.94
CA VAL A 165 -14.18 14.92 -13.34
C VAL A 165 -15.53 14.20 -13.41
N TRP A 166 -15.72 13.10 -12.71
CA TRP A 166 -16.92 12.25 -12.83
C TRP A 166 -18.11 12.78 -12.05
N LEU A 167 -17.88 13.37 -10.86
CA LEU A 167 -18.92 13.72 -9.89
C LEU A 167 -18.96 15.22 -9.59
N GLY A 168 -17.90 15.97 -9.90
CA GLY A 168 -17.75 17.37 -9.51
C GLY A 168 -17.37 17.56 -8.04
N ALA A 169 -16.79 16.53 -7.40
CA ALA A 169 -16.32 16.55 -6.01
C ALA A 169 -14.81 16.32 -5.96
N ASP A 170 -14.08 17.24 -5.37
CA ASP A 170 -12.62 17.20 -5.22
C ASP A 170 -12.17 17.15 -3.75
N ASP A 171 -13.08 16.85 -2.84
CA ASP A 171 -12.79 16.66 -1.44
C ASP A 171 -11.96 15.37 -1.20
N ALA A 172 -11.05 15.42 -0.24
CA ALA A 172 -10.31 14.26 0.18
C ALA A 172 -11.09 13.44 1.21
N SER A 173 -11.27 12.15 1.01
CA SER A 173 -11.72 11.30 2.10
C SER A 173 -10.66 11.26 3.21
N VAL A 174 -11.08 11.00 4.46
CA VAL A 174 -10.15 10.79 5.58
C VAL A 174 -9.09 9.74 5.25
N SER A 175 -9.47 8.67 4.53
CA SER A 175 -8.54 7.62 4.09
C SER A 175 -7.46 8.16 3.15
N ILE A 176 -7.83 8.92 2.14
CA ILE A 176 -6.88 9.53 1.18
C ILE A 176 -6.04 10.60 1.85
N ALA A 177 -6.67 11.50 2.62
CA ALA A 177 -5.98 12.56 3.34
C ALA A 177 -4.92 12.02 4.30
N SER A 178 -5.24 10.96 5.07
CA SER A 178 -4.32 10.38 6.06
C SER A 178 -3.05 9.78 5.46
N GLY A 179 -3.11 9.31 4.20
CA GLY A 179 -1.93 8.84 3.48
C GLY A 179 -1.13 9.95 2.81
N SER A 180 -1.55 11.21 2.89
CA SER A 180 -0.86 12.33 2.22
C SER A 180 0.43 12.78 2.91
N GLY A 181 0.51 12.62 4.25
CA GLY A 181 1.55 13.21 5.08
C GLY A 181 1.26 14.66 5.49
N LEU A 182 0.10 15.23 5.11
CA LEU A 182 -0.36 16.56 5.45
C LEU A 182 -1.58 16.56 6.39
N PHE A 183 -2.15 15.39 6.66
CA PHE A 183 -3.33 15.25 7.51
C PHE A 183 -2.92 15.12 8.97
N ASN A 184 -3.45 16.00 9.82
CA ASN A 184 -3.29 15.93 11.27
C ASN A 184 -4.40 15.06 11.87
N ARG A 185 -4.03 13.87 12.35
CA ARG A 185 -4.93 12.86 12.94
C ARG A 185 -5.66 13.38 14.20
N GLN A 186 -5.02 14.27 14.94
CA GLN A 186 -5.54 14.76 16.23
C GLN A 186 -6.65 15.79 16.02
N SER A 187 -6.46 16.69 15.06
CA SER A 187 -7.43 17.72 14.71
C SER A 187 -8.38 17.32 13.58
N MET A 188 -8.14 16.18 12.92
CA MET A 188 -8.89 15.72 11.75
C MET A 188 -8.95 16.77 10.62
N SER A 189 -7.85 17.49 10.42
CA SER A 189 -7.71 18.59 9.46
C SER A 189 -6.33 18.57 8.82
N TRP A 190 -6.08 19.44 7.85
CA TRP A 190 -4.75 19.65 7.30
C TRP A 190 -3.80 20.22 8.38
N ASP A 191 -2.53 19.76 8.38
CA ASP A 191 -1.52 20.14 9.37
C ASP A 191 -1.01 21.57 9.14
N ALA A 192 -1.41 22.49 10.02
CA ALA A 192 -1.12 23.91 9.85
C ALA A 192 0.39 24.25 9.83
N GLU A 193 1.23 23.52 10.58
CA GLU A 193 2.67 23.76 10.58
C GLU A 193 3.30 23.39 9.23
N LEU A 194 2.91 22.23 8.67
CA LEU A 194 3.37 21.81 7.35
C LEU A 194 2.87 22.74 6.25
N LEU A 195 1.58 23.13 6.29
CA LEU A 195 1.04 24.08 5.31
C LEU A 195 1.78 25.42 5.35
N ASN A 196 2.04 25.96 6.53
CA ASN A 196 2.81 27.19 6.71
C ASN A 196 4.25 27.06 6.18
N TYR A 197 4.93 25.94 6.49
CA TYR A 197 6.29 25.70 5.98
C TYR A 197 6.33 25.60 4.45
N LEU A 198 5.33 24.93 3.88
CA LEU A 198 5.19 24.75 2.42
C LEU A 198 4.61 25.99 1.73
N ASP A 199 4.13 26.98 2.46
CA ASP A 199 3.49 28.20 1.94
C ASP A 199 2.37 27.88 0.93
N ILE A 200 1.46 27.00 1.34
CA ILE A 200 0.27 26.59 0.59
C ILE A 200 -0.99 26.80 1.43
N ALA A 201 -2.06 27.21 0.76
CA ALA A 201 -3.37 27.38 1.39
C ALA A 201 -4.10 26.03 1.49
N PRO A 202 -4.80 25.73 2.60
CA PRO A 202 -5.54 24.47 2.76
C PRO A 202 -6.56 24.24 1.65
N GLU A 203 -7.13 25.29 1.09
CA GLU A 203 -8.09 25.23 -0.03
C GLU A 203 -7.50 24.57 -1.28
N MET A 204 -6.18 24.62 -1.46
CA MET A 204 -5.50 23.93 -2.57
C MET A 204 -5.57 22.40 -2.45
N LEU A 205 -5.77 21.86 -1.24
CA LEU A 205 -5.87 20.43 -1.00
C LEU A 205 -7.30 19.89 -1.04
N GLY A 206 -8.31 20.80 -1.10
CA GLY A 206 -9.73 20.47 -0.94
C GLY A 206 -10.11 20.22 0.52
N ASP A 207 -11.40 20.14 0.79
CA ASP A 207 -11.93 19.84 2.12
C ASP A 207 -11.73 18.35 2.46
N ILE A 208 -11.78 18.04 3.75
CA ILE A 208 -11.68 16.65 4.20
C ILE A 208 -13.08 16.14 4.54
N THR A 209 -13.50 15.14 3.78
CA THR A 209 -14.81 14.50 3.97
C THR A 209 -14.70 13.39 5.01
N ALA A 210 -15.45 13.52 6.11
CA ALA A 210 -15.60 12.44 7.10
C ALA A 210 -16.49 11.34 6.50
N ALA A 211 -15.96 10.14 6.29
CA ALA A 211 -16.77 9.00 5.84
C ALA A 211 -17.83 8.63 6.90
N PRO A 212 -19.00 8.08 6.53
CA PRO A 212 -19.34 7.53 5.21
C PRO A 212 -20.15 8.50 4.35
N GLU A 213 -19.57 9.57 3.88
CA GLU A 213 -20.30 10.46 2.98
C GLU A 213 -20.36 9.90 1.56
N LEU A 214 -21.58 9.80 1.07
CA LEU A 214 -21.84 9.53 -0.33
C LEU A 214 -21.53 10.79 -1.13
N LEU A 215 -20.73 10.64 -2.15
CA LEU A 215 -20.39 11.73 -3.05
C LEU A 215 -21.61 12.20 -3.87
N PRO A 216 -21.57 13.42 -4.42
CA PRO A 216 -22.62 13.90 -5.32
C PRO A 216 -22.93 12.90 -6.42
N PRO A 217 -24.15 12.97 -7.00
CA PRO A 217 -24.48 12.13 -8.15
C PRO A 217 -23.54 12.40 -9.33
N ILE A 218 -23.33 11.38 -10.14
CA ILE A 218 -22.54 11.45 -11.37
C ILE A 218 -23.01 12.58 -12.28
N ARG A 219 -22.07 13.36 -12.83
CA ARG A 219 -22.35 14.51 -13.71
C ARG A 219 -23.12 14.08 -14.95
N SER A 220 -23.95 14.97 -15.50
CA SER A 220 -24.87 14.68 -16.61
C SER A 220 -24.19 14.08 -17.85
N CYS A 221 -22.96 14.53 -18.18
CA CYS A 221 -22.20 13.97 -19.31
C CYS A 221 -21.84 12.47 -19.07
N TYR A 222 -21.46 12.13 -17.86
CA TYR A 222 -21.16 10.74 -17.49
C TYR A 222 -22.42 9.92 -17.25
N ALA A 223 -23.51 10.52 -16.76
CA ALA A 223 -24.81 9.86 -16.67
C ALA A 223 -25.39 9.52 -18.06
N ALA A 224 -24.97 10.24 -19.10
CA ALA A 224 -25.30 9.89 -20.50
C ALA A 224 -24.44 8.72 -21.01
N ARG A 225 -23.15 8.68 -20.64
CA ARG A 225 -22.21 7.58 -20.99
C ARG A 225 -22.54 6.30 -20.22
N TRP A 226 -22.85 6.42 -18.92
CA TRP A 226 -23.13 5.31 -18.00
C TRP A 226 -24.55 5.37 -17.42
N PRO A 227 -25.57 5.11 -18.24
CA PRO A 227 -26.97 5.21 -17.79
C PRO A 227 -27.30 4.31 -16.60
N ALA A 228 -26.62 3.17 -16.47
CA ALA A 228 -26.77 2.23 -15.35
C ALA A 228 -26.27 2.79 -14.00
N LEU A 229 -25.46 3.84 -14.02
CA LEU A 229 -24.93 4.50 -12.80
C LEU A 229 -25.70 5.79 -12.46
N ARG A 230 -26.75 6.13 -13.20
CA ARG A 230 -27.56 7.33 -12.92
C ARG A 230 -28.28 7.17 -11.59
N GLY A 231 -27.98 8.07 -10.63
CA GLY A 231 -28.59 8.04 -9.30
C GLY A 231 -28.02 6.95 -8.38
N VAL A 232 -27.02 6.18 -8.83
CA VAL A 232 -26.31 5.22 -7.99
C VAL A 232 -25.37 6.01 -7.08
N PRO A 233 -25.37 5.75 -5.75
CA PRO A 233 -24.48 6.41 -4.80
C PRO A 233 -23.02 5.97 -5.01
N TRP A 234 -22.11 6.92 -4.94
CA TRP A 234 -20.67 6.70 -4.99
C TRP A 234 -20.06 6.92 -3.60
N ARG A 235 -19.32 5.96 -3.11
CA ARG A 235 -18.53 6.12 -1.89
C ARG A 235 -17.28 6.96 -2.16
N ALA A 236 -16.91 7.82 -1.23
CA ALA A 236 -15.64 8.54 -1.25
C ALA A 236 -14.46 7.55 -1.38
N PRO A 237 -13.46 7.83 -2.25
CA PRO A 237 -12.35 6.92 -2.51
C PRO A 237 -11.54 6.62 -1.24
N ILE A 238 -11.00 5.40 -1.17
CA ILE A 238 -10.10 4.98 -0.10
C ILE A 238 -8.74 4.54 -0.67
N GLY A 239 -7.74 4.43 0.19
CA GLY A 239 -6.45 3.88 -0.21
C GLY A 239 -6.52 2.37 -0.46
N ASP A 240 -5.80 1.91 -1.48
CA ASP A 240 -5.73 0.50 -1.90
C ASP A 240 -5.33 -0.46 -0.77
N GLY A 241 -4.36 -0.04 0.07
CA GLY A 241 -3.95 -0.82 1.23
C GLY A 241 -5.04 -0.96 2.29
N ALA A 242 -5.88 0.08 2.50
CA ALA A 242 -7.04 0.01 3.38
C ALA A 242 -8.09 -0.93 2.81
N ALA A 243 -8.40 -0.78 1.53
CA ALA A 243 -9.31 -1.67 0.82
C ALA A 243 -8.85 -3.13 0.91
N SER A 244 -7.56 -3.41 0.68
CA SER A 244 -6.99 -4.75 0.78
C SER A 244 -7.15 -5.35 2.19
N ASN A 245 -6.93 -4.55 3.27
CA ASN A 245 -7.15 -5.00 4.65
C ASN A 245 -8.60 -5.47 4.89
N VAL A 246 -9.56 -4.66 4.45
CA VAL A 246 -10.98 -5.02 4.52
C VAL A 246 -11.27 -6.28 3.69
N GLY A 247 -10.71 -6.32 2.48
CA GLY A 247 -10.92 -7.43 1.55
C GLY A 247 -10.42 -8.78 2.03
N VAL A 248 -9.43 -8.82 2.91
CA VAL A 248 -8.97 -10.07 3.55
C VAL A 248 -9.59 -10.30 4.94
N GLY A 249 -10.53 -9.44 5.39
CA GLY A 249 -11.19 -9.56 6.69
C GLY A 249 -10.32 -9.15 7.88
N CYS A 250 -9.24 -8.38 7.65
CA CYS A 250 -8.37 -7.85 8.70
C CYS A 250 -8.83 -6.46 9.15
N VAL A 251 -10.04 -6.41 9.69
CA VAL A 251 -10.70 -5.18 10.19
C VAL A 251 -10.81 -5.15 11.73
N ARG A 252 -10.24 -6.14 12.39
CA ARG A 252 -10.24 -6.30 13.84
C ARG A 252 -8.80 -6.29 14.35
N ALA A 253 -8.59 -5.83 15.58
CA ALA A 253 -7.27 -5.72 16.18
C ALA A 253 -6.56 -7.08 16.40
N ASP A 254 -7.32 -8.19 16.40
CA ASP A 254 -6.80 -9.57 16.53
C ASP A 254 -6.29 -10.17 15.20
N ARG A 255 -6.21 -9.36 14.12
CA ARG A 255 -5.79 -9.80 12.78
C ARG A 255 -4.79 -8.84 12.16
N LEU A 256 -3.75 -9.41 11.57
CA LEU A 256 -2.76 -8.69 10.75
C LEU A 256 -2.90 -9.09 9.29
N ALA A 257 -3.01 -8.13 8.40
CA ALA A 257 -2.89 -8.40 6.97
C ALA A 257 -1.43 -8.36 6.54
N LEU A 258 -0.94 -9.43 5.92
CA LEU A 258 0.31 -9.46 5.17
C LEU A 258 -0.02 -9.52 3.69
N THR A 259 0.37 -8.49 2.94
CA THR A 259 0.28 -8.50 1.47
C THR A 259 1.68 -8.57 0.88
N LEU A 260 1.93 -9.57 0.02
CA LEU A 260 3.19 -9.72 -0.69
C LEU A 260 2.91 -9.89 -2.19
N GLY A 261 2.91 -8.77 -2.88
CA GLY A 261 2.85 -8.63 -4.34
C GLY A 261 4.19 -8.20 -4.90
N THR A 262 4.25 -7.19 -5.75
CA THR A 262 5.49 -6.56 -6.22
C THR A 262 6.34 -6.04 -5.05
N SER A 263 5.71 -5.38 -4.10
CA SER A 263 6.25 -4.96 -2.81
C SER A 263 5.55 -5.72 -1.68
N ALA A 264 5.95 -5.49 -0.42
CA ALA A 264 5.30 -6.12 0.72
C ALA A 264 4.82 -5.09 1.74
N ALA A 265 3.77 -5.44 2.50
CA ALA A 265 3.30 -4.63 3.61
C ALA A 265 2.58 -5.48 4.65
N MET A 266 2.73 -5.11 5.93
CA MET A 266 1.93 -5.64 7.03
C MET A 266 1.13 -4.51 7.66
N ARG A 267 -0.14 -4.78 7.98
CA ARG A 267 -1.07 -3.77 8.51
C ARG A 267 -2.01 -4.38 9.54
N ARG A 268 -2.27 -3.63 10.59
CA ARG A 268 -3.30 -3.91 11.57
C ARG A 268 -4.35 -2.82 11.52
N CYS A 269 -5.62 -3.22 11.50
CA CYS A 269 -6.74 -2.33 11.71
C CYS A 269 -7.10 -2.30 13.19
N GLU A 270 -7.31 -1.11 13.73
CA GLU A 270 -7.60 -0.88 15.13
C GLU A 270 -8.53 0.32 15.30
N PRO A 271 -9.18 0.49 16.46
CA PRO A 271 -9.99 1.69 16.73
C PRO A 271 -9.17 2.96 16.48
N GLY A 272 -9.80 3.94 15.86
CA GLY A 272 -9.20 5.24 15.53
C GLY A 272 -9.03 6.12 16.74
N GLU A 273 -7.95 5.95 17.48
CA GLU A 273 -7.60 6.83 18.61
C GLU A 273 -6.66 7.94 18.11
N PRO A 274 -7.13 9.20 18.03
CA PRO A 274 -6.36 10.31 17.46
C PRO A 274 -5.01 10.54 18.13
N ASN A 275 -4.92 10.29 19.44
CA ASN A 275 -3.70 10.48 20.24
C ASN A 275 -2.89 9.21 20.45
N ALA A 276 -3.33 8.07 19.94
CA ALA A 276 -2.54 6.83 20.04
C ALA A 276 -1.17 7.00 19.38
N PRO A 277 -0.07 6.58 20.05
CA PRO A 277 1.27 6.76 19.51
C PRO A 277 1.45 5.94 18.23
N VAL A 278 2.20 6.49 17.29
CA VAL A 278 2.65 5.77 16.11
C VAL A 278 3.92 5.01 16.47
N PRO A 279 3.98 3.67 16.36
CA PRO A 279 5.19 2.93 16.70
C PRO A 279 6.38 3.37 15.84
N SER A 280 7.60 3.30 16.41
CA SER A 280 8.81 3.72 15.70
C SER A 280 8.98 2.95 14.40
N GLY A 281 9.35 3.66 13.32
CA GLY A 281 9.56 3.10 11.99
C GLY A 281 8.29 2.69 11.23
N LEU A 282 7.13 2.75 11.87
CA LEU A 282 5.84 2.48 11.24
C LEU A 282 5.10 3.77 10.88
N TRP A 283 4.05 3.60 10.08
CA TRP A 283 3.07 4.64 9.77
C TRP A 283 1.70 4.29 10.35
N ARG A 284 0.82 5.30 10.47
CA ARG A 284 -0.56 5.12 10.88
C ARG A 284 -1.48 5.99 10.02
N TYR A 285 -2.33 5.35 9.20
CA TYR A 285 -3.34 6.01 8.38
C TYR A 285 -4.73 5.74 8.94
N SER A 286 -5.72 6.46 8.43
CA SER A 286 -7.12 6.23 8.75
C SER A 286 -7.77 5.43 7.59
N LEU A 287 -8.56 4.42 7.95
CA LEU A 287 -9.48 3.79 7.02
C LEU A 287 -10.73 4.67 6.86
N ASP A 288 -11.22 5.14 7.98
CA ASP A 288 -12.36 6.04 8.16
C ASP A 288 -12.16 6.85 9.47
N PRO A 289 -13.11 7.70 9.92
CA PRO A 289 -12.96 8.50 11.15
C PRO A 289 -12.81 7.68 12.43
N VAL A 290 -13.22 6.41 12.44
CA VAL A 290 -13.29 5.56 13.65
C VAL A 290 -12.34 4.36 13.60
N HIS A 291 -11.66 4.13 12.48
CA HIS A 291 -10.69 3.05 12.33
C HIS A 291 -9.36 3.57 11.78
N SER A 292 -8.28 3.13 12.41
CA SER A 292 -6.90 3.38 11.98
C SER A 292 -6.25 2.11 11.43
N LEU A 293 -5.32 2.30 10.49
CA LEU A 293 -4.43 1.27 9.99
C LEU A 293 -3.01 1.62 10.41
N THR A 294 -2.42 0.81 11.28
CA THR A 294 -0.99 0.91 11.61
C THR A 294 -0.24 -0.14 10.82
N GLY A 295 0.87 0.25 10.20
CA GLY A 295 1.60 -0.68 9.36
C GLY A 295 3.01 -0.28 9.00
N GLY A 296 3.68 -1.23 8.35
CA GLY A 296 4.97 -1.04 7.71
C GLY A 296 4.92 -1.59 6.28
N ALA A 297 5.66 -0.95 5.38
CA ALA A 297 5.77 -1.36 4.00
C ALA A 297 7.23 -1.51 3.60
N LEU A 298 7.52 -2.54 2.83
CA LEU A 298 8.82 -2.77 2.20
C LEU A 298 8.74 -2.40 0.73
N SER A 299 9.79 -1.88 0.15
CA SER A 299 9.91 -1.69 -1.30
C SER A 299 10.05 -3.04 -2.01
N GLU A 300 10.54 -4.02 -1.30
CA GLU A 300 10.82 -5.37 -1.75
C GLU A 300 9.65 -6.33 -1.49
N GLY A 301 9.49 -7.25 -2.43
CA GLY A 301 8.53 -8.33 -2.43
C GLY A 301 8.83 -9.23 -3.64
N GLY A 302 7.84 -9.52 -4.46
CA GLY A 302 8.00 -10.31 -5.68
C GLY A 302 8.93 -9.69 -6.72
N ASN A 303 9.14 -8.36 -6.68
CA ASN A 303 10.13 -7.67 -7.54
C ASN A 303 11.56 -8.20 -7.32
N VAL A 304 11.91 -8.63 -6.11
CA VAL A 304 13.22 -9.25 -5.83
C VAL A 304 13.37 -10.56 -6.60
N PHE A 305 12.36 -11.43 -6.53
CA PHE A 305 12.37 -12.68 -7.27
C PHE A 305 12.35 -12.46 -8.80
N ALA A 306 11.60 -11.48 -9.28
CA ALA A 306 11.57 -11.09 -10.68
C ALA A 306 12.95 -10.61 -11.16
N TRP A 307 13.63 -9.76 -10.37
CA TRP A 307 15.00 -9.31 -10.66
C TRP A 307 16.00 -10.46 -10.66
N LEU A 308 15.94 -11.35 -9.67
CA LEU A 308 16.81 -12.54 -9.61
C LEU A 308 16.61 -13.44 -10.83
N SER A 309 15.35 -13.65 -11.24
CA SER A 309 15.02 -14.48 -12.41
C SER A 309 15.51 -13.88 -13.74
N ALA A 310 15.53 -12.55 -13.84
CA ALA A 310 16.04 -11.85 -15.00
C ALA A 310 17.58 -11.77 -15.04
N THR A 311 18.22 -11.84 -13.87
CA THR A 311 19.67 -11.60 -13.74
C THR A 311 20.47 -12.89 -13.64
N LEU A 312 19.93 -13.92 -12.98
CA LEU A 312 20.60 -15.18 -12.75
C LEU A 312 20.10 -16.28 -13.69
N ARG A 313 20.95 -17.28 -13.95
CA ARG A 313 20.52 -18.51 -14.61
C ARG A 313 19.89 -19.44 -13.59
N LEU A 314 18.58 -19.43 -13.52
CA LEU A 314 17.80 -20.22 -12.57
C LEU A 314 17.19 -21.45 -13.27
N PRO A 315 16.95 -22.55 -12.51
CA PRO A 315 16.13 -23.66 -12.97
C PRO A 315 14.66 -23.22 -13.09
N SER A 316 13.79 -24.15 -13.46
CA SER A 316 12.35 -23.88 -13.52
C SER A 316 11.80 -23.49 -12.14
N HIS A 317 10.70 -22.71 -12.11
CA HIS A 317 10.05 -22.32 -10.85
C HIS A 317 9.70 -23.53 -9.97
N ALA A 318 9.21 -24.62 -10.57
CA ALA A 318 8.89 -25.85 -9.84
C ALA A 318 10.12 -26.50 -9.17
N GLU A 319 11.28 -26.46 -9.84
CA GLU A 319 12.54 -26.97 -9.29
C GLU A 319 13.06 -26.07 -8.15
N ILE A 320 12.91 -24.73 -8.29
CA ILE A 320 13.24 -23.76 -7.21
C ILE A 320 12.39 -24.07 -5.98
N GLU A 321 11.06 -24.14 -6.13
CA GLU A 321 10.14 -24.46 -5.05
C GLU A 321 10.49 -25.78 -4.35
N ALA A 322 10.66 -26.87 -5.13
CA ALA A 322 11.01 -28.17 -4.60
C ALA A 322 12.36 -28.20 -3.86
N THR A 323 13.31 -27.37 -4.29
CA THR A 323 14.62 -27.24 -3.64
C THR A 323 14.51 -26.44 -2.34
N LEU A 324 13.89 -25.26 -2.37
CA LEU A 324 13.76 -24.39 -1.21
C LEU A 324 12.98 -25.05 -0.06
N MET A 325 11.94 -25.84 -0.39
CA MET A 325 11.18 -26.59 0.62
C MET A 325 12.01 -27.62 1.41
N LYS A 326 13.15 -28.07 0.87
CA LYS A 326 14.03 -29.10 1.48
C LYS A 326 15.22 -28.49 2.22
N ARG A 327 15.59 -27.26 1.85
CA ARG A 327 16.79 -26.62 2.40
C ARG A 327 16.55 -26.11 3.82
N ALA A 328 17.62 -26.18 4.64
CA ALA A 328 17.61 -25.59 5.96
C ALA A 328 17.73 -24.05 5.88
N PRO A 329 17.18 -23.32 6.87
CA PRO A 329 17.42 -21.90 7.02
C PRO A 329 18.91 -21.56 7.03
N GLY A 330 19.33 -20.58 6.20
CA GLY A 330 20.71 -20.11 6.17
C GLY A 330 21.75 -21.09 5.61
N GLU A 331 21.35 -22.23 5.04
CA GLU A 331 22.25 -23.22 4.42
C GLU A 331 23.19 -22.59 3.39
N HIS A 332 22.77 -21.49 2.79
CA HIS A 332 23.53 -20.70 1.81
C HIS A 332 24.71 -19.91 2.40
N GLU A 333 24.83 -19.76 3.74
CA GLU A 333 25.88 -19.00 4.46
C GLU A 333 25.95 -17.49 4.14
N LEU A 334 25.03 -16.95 3.34
CA LEU A 334 24.99 -15.54 2.95
C LEU A 334 24.25 -14.68 3.98
N THR A 335 24.49 -13.36 3.94
CA THR A 335 23.67 -12.35 4.60
C THR A 335 23.31 -11.29 3.58
N VAL A 336 22.01 -11.05 3.39
CA VAL A 336 21.51 -10.10 2.40
C VAL A 336 20.82 -8.93 3.08
N LEU A 337 21.13 -7.70 2.66
CA LEU A 337 20.31 -6.51 2.90
C LEU A 337 19.45 -6.31 1.65
N PRO A 338 18.12 -6.46 1.74
CA PRO A 338 17.28 -6.53 0.55
C PRO A 338 16.80 -5.15 0.10
N PHE A 339 17.67 -4.16 -0.07
CA PHE A 339 17.28 -2.78 -0.43
C PHE A 339 17.51 -2.48 -1.90
N TRP A 340 16.93 -3.29 -2.80
CA TRP A 340 17.01 -3.09 -4.26
C TRP A 340 16.32 -1.81 -4.72
N ALA A 341 15.32 -1.34 -3.97
CA ALA A 341 14.55 -0.13 -4.26
C ALA A 341 14.52 0.84 -3.06
N GLY A 342 15.62 0.90 -2.28
CA GLY A 342 15.70 1.69 -1.06
C GLY A 342 14.94 1.07 0.10
N GLU A 343 15.07 1.64 1.30
CA GLU A 343 14.37 1.17 2.47
C GLU A 343 13.17 2.08 2.79
N ARG A 344 11.99 1.47 2.98
CA ARG A 344 10.83 2.11 3.60
C ARG A 344 10.80 1.78 5.09
N SER A 345 9.85 1.02 5.59
CA SER A 345 9.81 0.61 6.99
C SER A 345 10.93 -0.40 7.29
N ILE A 346 11.68 -0.26 8.33
CA ILE A 346 11.48 0.57 9.54
C ILE A 346 12.38 1.83 9.48
N GLY A 347 13.53 1.76 8.78
CA GLY A 347 14.56 2.81 8.80
C GLY A 347 14.24 4.03 7.94
N TRP A 348 13.38 3.89 6.96
CA TRP A 348 12.99 4.96 6.01
C TRP A 348 14.19 5.60 5.29
N ASN A 349 15.23 4.81 5.03
CA ASN A 349 16.41 5.24 4.30
C ASN A 349 16.24 4.97 2.79
N GLY A 350 15.82 5.98 2.04
CA GLY A 350 15.62 5.88 0.59
C GLY A 350 16.90 5.62 -0.20
N ASP A 351 18.07 5.97 0.35
CA ASP A 351 19.39 5.78 -0.27
C ASP A 351 20.00 4.41 0.06
N ALA A 352 19.35 3.60 0.89
CA ALA A 352 19.83 2.25 1.20
C ALA A 352 19.89 1.41 -0.08
N THR A 353 20.99 0.65 -0.22
CA THR A 353 21.23 -0.23 -1.37
C THR A 353 21.32 -1.69 -0.95
N ALA A 354 20.95 -2.60 -1.87
CA ALA A 354 21.09 -4.03 -1.63
C ALA A 354 22.57 -4.43 -1.48
N ALA A 355 22.82 -5.34 -0.53
CA ALA A 355 24.14 -5.92 -0.32
C ALA A 355 24.03 -7.44 -0.10
N ILE A 356 24.94 -8.20 -0.69
CA ILE A 356 25.08 -9.64 -0.49
C ILE A 356 26.47 -9.89 0.10
N HIS A 357 26.50 -10.31 1.36
CA HIS A 357 27.76 -10.59 2.09
C HIS A 357 27.95 -12.09 2.27
N GLY A 358 29.20 -12.55 2.19
CA GLY A 358 29.57 -13.96 2.41
C GLY A 358 29.68 -14.81 1.15
N MET A 359 29.63 -14.22 -0.05
CA MET A 359 29.79 -14.94 -1.33
C MET A 359 31.15 -15.63 -1.43
N ARG A 360 31.16 -16.84 -1.96
CA ARG A 360 32.34 -17.66 -2.24
C ARG A 360 32.26 -18.24 -3.67
N MET A 361 33.33 -18.83 -4.15
CA MET A 361 33.34 -19.49 -5.47
C MET A 361 32.36 -20.67 -5.57
N SER A 362 31.97 -21.24 -4.43
CA SER A 362 30.95 -22.31 -4.34
C SER A 362 29.52 -21.80 -4.30
N THR A 363 29.30 -20.49 -4.14
CA THR A 363 27.95 -19.90 -4.02
C THR A 363 27.18 -20.13 -5.33
N SER A 364 26.05 -20.79 -5.22
CA SER A 364 25.16 -21.06 -6.36
C SER A 364 24.09 -19.97 -6.53
N ALA A 365 23.45 -19.94 -7.69
CA ALA A 365 22.31 -19.05 -7.92
C ALA A 365 21.13 -19.31 -6.96
N LEU A 366 20.90 -20.57 -6.58
CA LEU A 366 19.86 -20.94 -5.61
C LEU A 366 20.19 -20.49 -4.18
N ASP A 367 21.46 -20.37 -3.83
CA ASP A 367 21.89 -19.77 -2.53
C ASP A 367 21.50 -18.30 -2.48
N ILE A 368 21.70 -17.57 -3.57
CA ILE A 368 21.32 -16.16 -3.66
C ILE A 368 19.80 -16.01 -3.60
N VAL A 369 19.06 -16.87 -4.28
CA VAL A 369 17.57 -16.85 -4.23
C VAL A 369 17.08 -17.08 -2.81
N GLN A 370 17.50 -18.17 -2.15
CA GLN A 370 17.07 -18.46 -0.77
C GLN A 370 17.43 -17.31 0.18
N ALA A 371 18.67 -16.83 0.14
CA ALA A 371 19.14 -15.75 1.00
C ALA A 371 18.33 -14.46 0.81
N SER A 372 17.94 -14.16 -0.43
CA SER A 372 17.15 -12.96 -0.74
C SER A 372 15.70 -13.08 -0.24
N LEU A 373 15.06 -14.25 -0.40
CA LEU A 373 13.70 -14.48 0.11
C LEU A 373 13.67 -14.47 1.64
N GLU A 374 14.65 -15.09 2.29
CA GLU A 374 14.82 -15.04 3.75
C GLU A 374 15.07 -13.61 4.23
N ALA A 375 15.87 -12.83 3.51
CA ALA A 375 16.17 -11.45 3.86
C ALA A 375 14.92 -10.54 3.85
N VAL A 376 14.03 -10.70 2.88
CA VAL A 376 12.72 -10.01 2.86
C VAL A 376 11.87 -10.48 4.04
N ALA A 377 11.83 -11.77 4.34
CA ALA A 377 11.09 -12.31 5.48
C ALA A 377 11.62 -11.77 6.83
N TYR A 378 12.94 -11.53 6.97
CA TYR A 378 13.50 -10.89 8.17
C TYR A 378 13.06 -9.44 8.34
N ARG A 379 12.95 -8.68 7.24
CA ARG A 379 12.40 -7.30 7.29
C ARG A 379 10.92 -7.32 7.64
N LEU A 380 10.13 -8.24 7.09
CA LEU A 380 8.73 -8.46 7.50
C LEU A 380 8.63 -8.81 8.99
N ALA A 381 9.51 -9.68 9.50
CA ALA A 381 9.53 -10.01 10.91
C ALA A 381 9.86 -8.80 11.80
N THR A 382 10.66 -7.84 11.30
CA THR A 382 10.93 -6.57 12.03
C THR A 382 9.69 -5.69 12.07
N VAL A 383 8.93 -5.60 10.98
CA VAL A 383 7.63 -4.90 10.96
C VAL A 383 6.63 -5.60 11.87
N TYR A 384 6.58 -6.94 11.84
CA TYR A 384 5.71 -7.74 12.67
C TYR A 384 5.95 -7.47 14.17
N ASP A 385 7.20 -7.50 14.63
CA ASP A 385 7.56 -7.24 16.03
C ASP A 385 7.14 -5.83 16.47
N ALA A 386 7.25 -4.84 15.58
CA ALA A 386 6.84 -3.46 15.86
C ALA A 386 5.31 -3.28 15.90
N LEU A 387 4.54 -4.18 15.25
CA LEU A 387 3.08 -4.14 15.22
C LEU A 387 2.42 -4.91 16.37
N LEU A 388 3.16 -5.82 17.00
CA LEU A 388 2.58 -6.76 17.96
C LEU A 388 2.02 -6.09 19.21
N ILE A 389 0.81 -6.53 19.59
CA ILE A 389 0.20 -6.23 20.88
C ILE A 389 -0.22 -7.53 21.59
N GLY A 390 -0.51 -8.62 20.86
CA GLY A 390 -1.02 -9.88 21.40
C GLY A 390 -0.83 -11.07 20.47
N ASP A 391 -1.77 -11.98 20.47
CA ASP A 391 -1.77 -13.21 19.67
C ASP A 391 -2.63 -13.00 18.40
N GLU A 392 -2.18 -12.11 17.51
CA GLU A 392 -2.89 -11.81 16.29
C GLU A 392 -2.72 -12.93 15.25
N THR A 393 -3.80 -13.20 14.51
CA THR A 393 -3.76 -14.08 13.33
C THR A 393 -3.20 -13.32 12.13
N VAL A 394 -2.13 -13.84 11.50
CA VAL A 394 -1.57 -13.27 10.28
C VAL A 394 -2.30 -13.83 9.07
N VAL A 395 -3.05 -12.96 8.36
CA VAL A 395 -3.73 -13.30 7.10
C VAL A 395 -2.88 -12.82 5.95
N ALA A 396 -2.39 -13.74 5.15
CA ALA A 396 -1.40 -13.50 4.11
C ALA A 396 -2.02 -13.62 2.70
N THR A 397 -1.70 -12.68 1.81
CA THR A 397 -2.18 -12.65 0.42
C THR A 397 -1.16 -11.96 -0.49
N GLY A 398 -1.49 -11.86 -1.78
CA GLY A 398 -0.67 -11.22 -2.80
C GLY A 398 -0.04 -12.22 -3.75
N GLY A 399 0.03 -11.84 -5.04
CA GLY A 399 0.38 -12.77 -6.12
C GLY A 399 1.74 -13.46 -5.96
N ALA A 400 2.74 -12.77 -5.43
CA ALA A 400 4.06 -13.38 -5.21
C ALA A 400 4.02 -14.43 -4.09
N LEU A 401 3.24 -14.18 -3.03
CA LEU A 401 3.07 -15.13 -1.94
C LEU A 401 2.24 -16.34 -2.36
N LEU A 402 1.12 -16.11 -3.06
CA LEU A 402 0.24 -17.19 -3.53
C LEU A 402 0.95 -18.11 -4.53
N GLY A 403 1.93 -17.58 -5.27
CA GLY A 403 2.73 -18.32 -6.23
C GLY A 403 3.85 -19.17 -5.63
N SER A 404 4.17 -19.08 -4.32
CA SER A 404 5.33 -19.74 -3.70
C SER A 404 5.03 -20.33 -2.33
N SER A 405 4.80 -21.65 -2.28
CA SER A 405 4.64 -22.38 -1.03
C SER A 405 5.91 -22.34 -0.17
N ALA A 406 7.09 -22.33 -0.81
CA ALA A 406 8.37 -22.21 -0.10
C ALA A 406 8.48 -20.86 0.62
N TRP A 407 8.10 -19.76 -0.04
CA TRP A 407 8.15 -18.45 0.60
C TRP A 407 7.10 -18.28 1.70
N GLN A 408 5.90 -18.88 1.53
CA GLN A 408 4.90 -18.96 2.61
C GLN A 408 5.50 -19.62 3.86
N GLN A 409 6.18 -20.76 3.67
CA GLN A 409 6.81 -21.48 4.77
C GLN A 409 7.96 -20.68 5.41
N ILE A 410 8.85 -20.08 4.62
CA ILE A 410 9.94 -19.23 5.10
C ILE A 410 9.39 -18.08 5.96
N ILE A 411 8.32 -17.42 5.52
CA ILE A 411 7.71 -16.31 6.27
C ILE A 411 7.09 -16.83 7.57
N ALA A 412 6.32 -17.93 7.54
CA ALA A 412 5.76 -18.53 8.76
C ALA A 412 6.86 -18.87 9.77
N ASP A 413 7.94 -19.49 9.31
CA ASP A 413 9.09 -19.85 10.13
C ASP A 413 9.81 -18.60 10.68
N CYS A 414 9.95 -17.53 9.90
CA CYS A 414 10.58 -16.28 10.36
C CYS A 414 9.73 -15.54 11.39
N LEU A 415 8.41 -15.53 11.23
CA LEU A 415 7.49 -14.89 12.17
C LEU A 415 7.26 -15.73 13.42
N GLY A 416 7.41 -17.06 13.33
CA GLY A 416 7.15 -18.01 14.42
C GLY A 416 5.66 -18.14 14.77
N VAL A 417 4.76 -17.78 13.84
CA VAL A 417 3.30 -17.85 13.99
C VAL A 417 2.66 -18.45 12.75
N PRO A 418 1.48 -19.08 12.87
CA PRO A 418 0.75 -19.58 11.72
C PRO A 418 0.34 -18.46 10.77
N LEU A 419 0.41 -18.75 9.46
CA LEU A 419 -0.15 -17.89 8.41
C LEU A 419 -1.45 -18.49 7.89
N VAL A 420 -2.50 -17.69 7.82
CA VAL A 420 -3.71 -18.02 7.06
C VAL A 420 -3.54 -17.43 5.66
N VAL A 421 -3.16 -18.24 4.70
CA VAL A 421 -2.99 -17.82 3.30
C VAL A 421 -4.36 -17.74 2.65
N ALA A 422 -4.83 -16.51 2.43
CA ALA A 422 -6.14 -16.26 1.83
C ALA A 422 -6.05 -16.33 0.30
N PRO A 423 -6.88 -17.14 -0.39
CA PRO A 423 -6.84 -17.31 -1.84
C PRO A 423 -7.50 -16.14 -2.60
N THR A 424 -7.39 -14.94 -2.06
CA THR A 424 -8.05 -13.74 -2.60
C THR A 424 -7.03 -12.95 -3.43
N GLU A 425 -7.12 -13.07 -4.75
CA GLU A 425 -6.24 -12.33 -5.66
C GLU A 425 -6.63 -10.84 -5.74
N GLU A 426 -7.93 -10.53 -5.69
CA GLU A 426 -8.49 -9.17 -5.84
C GLU A 426 -8.98 -8.60 -4.50
N SER A 427 -8.13 -8.63 -3.48
CA SER A 427 -8.50 -8.19 -2.12
C SER A 427 -8.91 -6.72 -2.05
N SER A 428 -8.26 -5.82 -2.80
CA SER A 428 -8.61 -4.40 -2.85
C SER A 428 -9.99 -4.16 -3.47
N LEU A 429 -10.33 -4.82 -4.58
CA LEU A 429 -11.68 -4.76 -5.16
C LEU A 429 -12.73 -5.29 -4.18
N ARG A 430 -12.45 -6.45 -3.55
CA ARG A 430 -13.37 -7.03 -2.56
C ARG A 430 -13.63 -6.08 -1.39
N GLY A 431 -12.59 -5.52 -0.81
CA GLY A 431 -12.73 -4.59 0.32
C GLY A 431 -13.44 -3.31 -0.04
N THR A 432 -13.14 -2.76 -1.21
CA THR A 432 -13.84 -1.60 -1.76
C THR A 432 -15.34 -1.84 -1.89
N ALA A 433 -15.74 -3.01 -2.40
CA ALA A 433 -17.15 -3.38 -2.51
C ALA A 433 -17.81 -3.58 -1.15
N LEU A 434 -17.15 -4.25 -0.21
CA LEU A 434 -17.69 -4.49 1.13
C LEU A 434 -17.98 -3.19 1.86
N LEU A 435 -17.05 -2.23 1.80
CA LEU A 435 -17.24 -0.90 2.37
C LEU A 435 -18.40 -0.14 1.73
N ALA A 436 -18.54 -0.18 0.40
CA ALA A 436 -19.68 0.44 -0.27
C ALA A 436 -21.01 -0.26 0.06
N TRP A 437 -21.00 -1.57 0.33
CA TRP A 437 -22.16 -2.29 0.84
C TRP A 437 -22.56 -1.87 2.26
N ASP A 438 -21.56 -1.61 3.13
CA ASP A 438 -21.81 -1.18 4.52
C ASP A 438 -22.52 0.18 4.55
N ASP A 439 -22.11 1.11 3.71
CA ASP A 439 -22.74 2.43 3.60
C ASP A 439 -24.23 2.34 3.20
N VAL A 440 -24.54 1.42 2.27
CA VAL A 440 -25.94 1.22 1.83
C VAL A 440 -26.79 0.49 2.86
N ARG A 441 -26.18 -0.29 3.78
CA ARG A 441 -26.88 -1.20 4.69
C ARG A 441 -26.75 -0.88 6.16
N GLY A 442 -25.83 0.00 6.54
CA GLY A 442 -25.53 0.29 7.95
C GLY A 442 -24.91 -0.88 8.70
N LYS A 443 -24.17 -1.78 8.01
CA LYS A 443 -23.48 -2.91 8.64
C LYS A 443 -22.16 -2.45 9.25
N ALA A 444 -21.79 -3.01 10.39
CA ALA A 444 -20.51 -2.68 11.03
C ALA A 444 -19.34 -3.44 10.35
N LEU A 445 -18.24 -2.74 10.06
CA LEU A 445 -17.01 -3.28 9.49
C LEU A 445 -16.46 -4.50 10.28
N ALA A 446 -16.63 -4.50 11.61
CA ALA A 446 -16.19 -5.58 12.49
C ALA A 446 -16.83 -6.95 12.22
N ASP A 447 -17.93 -6.99 11.48
CA ASP A 447 -18.62 -8.25 11.12
C ASP A 447 -18.00 -8.98 9.92
N GLU A 448 -16.95 -8.39 9.28
CA GLU A 448 -16.34 -9.02 8.12
C GLU A 448 -15.56 -10.28 8.48
N GLN A 449 -15.88 -11.36 7.78
CA GLN A 449 -15.26 -12.66 7.97
C GLN A 449 -14.05 -12.83 7.02
N LEU A 450 -13.14 -13.71 7.44
CA LEU A 450 -12.04 -14.14 6.57
C LEU A 450 -12.60 -14.72 5.27
N PRO A 451 -11.94 -14.52 4.12
CA PRO A 451 -12.28 -15.20 2.88
C PRO A 451 -12.31 -16.72 3.08
N ALA A 452 -13.30 -17.39 2.50
CA ALA A 452 -13.37 -18.85 2.55
C ALA A 452 -12.20 -19.51 1.80
N GLY A 453 -11.77 -20.69 2.24
CA GLY A 453 -10.78 -21.52 1.54
C GLY A 453 -9.31 -21.16 1.85
N GLY A 454 -9.03 -20.41 2.92
CA GLY A 454 -7.65 -20.13 3.35
C GLY A 454 -6.89 -21.41 3.75
N THR A 455 -5.60 -21.47 3.40
CA THR A 455 -4.67 -22.54 3.78
C THR A 455 -3.88 -22.10 5.00
N LEU A 456 -3.82 -22.97 6.04
CA LEU A 456 -3.00 -22.73 7.21
C LEU A 456 -1.58 -23.25 6.96
N VAL A 457 -0.59 -22.38 7.19
CA VAL A 457 0.84 -22.72 7.12
C VAL A 457 1.43 -22.57 8.53
N GLU A 458 1.73 -23.71 9.16
CA GLU A 458 2.30 -23.74 10.51
C GLU A 458 3.81 -23.49 10.50
N PRO A 459 4.34 -22.72 11.45
CA PRO A 459 5.79 -22.51 11.57
C PRO A 459 6.48 -23.78 12.09
N ARG A 460 7.66 -24.07 11.55
CA ARG A 460 8.54 -25.13 12.05
C ARG A 460 9.40 -24.58 13.17
N GLN A 461 9.23 -25.04 14.39
CA GLN A 461 9.91 -24.51 15.58
C GLN A 461 11.44 -24.50 15.45
N SER A 462 12.07 -25.55 14.89
CA SER A 462 13.52 -25.58 14.66
C SER A 462 13.98 -24.54 13.65
N ALA A 463 13.19 -24.30 12.61
CA ALA A 463 13.47 -23.26 11.60
C ALA A 463 13.32 -21.86 12.18
N TYR A 464 12.29 -21.62 13.02
CA TYR A 464 12.11 -20.35 13.73
C TYR A 464 13.34 -19.97 14.56
N VAL A 465 13.88 -20.92 15.35
CA VAL A 465 15.10 -20.68 16.15
C VAL A 465 16.29 -20.30 15.26
N ALA A 466 16.51 -21.05 14.16
CA ALA A 466 17.58 -20.75 13.21
C ALA A 466 17.40 -19.36 12.55
N HIS A 467 16.18 -19.03 12.11
CA HIS A 467 15.89 -17.73 11.49
C HIS A 467 16.08 -16.56 12.46
N ARG A 468 15.82 -16.72 13.76
CA ARG A 468 16.12 -15.69 14.77
C ARG A 468 17.61 -15.34 14.79
N GLU A 469 18.50 -16.34 14.77
CA GLU A 469 19.95 -16.11 14.75
C GLU A 469 20.41 -15.41 13.46
N LEU A 470 19.87 -15.86 12.32
CA LEU A 470 20.17 -15.27 11.00
C LEU A 470 19.68 -13.83 10.91
N ARG A 471 18.52 -13.52 11.47
CA ARG A 471 17.97 -12.18 11.56
C ARG A 471 18.87 -11.24 12.39
N VAL A 472 19.43 -11.72 13.53
CA VAL A 472 20.45 -10.96 14.29
C VAL A 472 21.68 -10.68 13.43
N ARG A 473 22.09 -11.64 12.59
CA ARG A 473 23.23 -11.46 11.67
C ARG A 473 22.92 -10.41 10.59
N GLN A 474 21.71 -10.38 10.04
CA GLN A 474 21.26 -9.34 9.12
C GLN A 474 21.24 -7.96 9.79
N GLN A 475 20.73 -7.86 11.03
CA GLN A 475 20.68 -6.63 11.78
C GLN A 475 22.09 -6.05 12.04
N ARG A 476 23.07 -6.89 12.38
CA ARG A 476 24.47 -6.47 12.55
C ARG A 476 25.09 -5.96 11.25
N LEU A 477 24.75 -6.56 10.11
CA LEU A 477 25.19 -6.07 8.81
C LEU A 477 24.55 -4.70 8.52
N TYR A 478 23.24 -4.55 8.77
CA TYR A 478 22.49 -3.31 8.62
C TYR A 478 23.11 -2.14 9.42
N GLU A 479 23.46 -2.38 10.69
CA GLU A 479 24.12 -1.40 11.56
C GLU A 479 25.54 -1.05 11.07
N ARG A 480 26.27 -2.04 10.59
CA ARG A 480 27.63 -1.84 10.06
C ARG A 480 27.65 -0.99 8.77
N GLU A 481 26.61 -1.13 7.93
CA GLU A 481 26.45 -0.29 6.74
C GLU A 481 25.95 1.13 7.06
N GLY A 482 25.78 1.47 8.34
CA GLY A 482 25.40 2.81 8.80
C GLY A 482 23.89 3.09 8.78
N PHE A 483 23.05 2.06 8.60
CA PHE A 483 21.60 2.24 8.53
C PHE A 483 20.88 2.21 9.90
N GLY A 484 21.54 2.04 11.00
CA GLY A 484 21.01 1.46 12.24
C GLY A 484 20.66 2.34 13.43
N ALA A 485 20.38 3.65 13.31
CA ALA A 485 20.16 4.48 14.51
C ALA A 485 18.77 4.36 15.19
N THR A 486 17.79 3.64 14.63
CA THR A 486 16.37 3.68 15.07
C THR A 486 15.64 2.34 15.16
N THR A 487 16.32 1.20 15.09
CA THR A 487 15.63 -0.11 15.15
C THR A 487 15.16 -0.42 16.57
N PRO A 488 13.85 -0.67 16.82
CA PRO A 488 13.39 -1.10 18.13
C PRO A 488 14.02 -2.44 18.54
N PRO A 489 14.29 -2.67 19.82
CA PRO A 489 14.82 -3.93 20.30
C PRO A 489 13.87 -5.10 19.96
N MET A 490 14.44 -6.25 19.58
CA MET A 490 13.63 -7.46 19.31
C MET A 490 12.85 -7.83 20.59
N ALA A 491 11.53 -7.60 20.53
CA ALA A 491 10.64 -8.00 21.61
C ALA A 491 10.44 -9.52 21.54
N ARG A 492 10.87 -10.24 22.56
CA ARG A 492 10.52 -11.57 23.03
C ARG A 492 11.74 -12.43 23.41
N ASP A 493 12.15 -12.27 24.69
CA ASP A 493 12.87 -13.33 25.41
C ASP A 493 11.94 -14.09 26.38
N ALA A 494 10.63 -13.87 26.31
CA ALA A 494 9.69 -14.48 27.25
C ALA A 494 8.45 -15.02 26.53
N ARG A 495 8.57 -16.23 25.93
CA ARG A 495 7.50 -17.26 25.90
C ARG A 495 8.08 -18.61 25.51
#